data_22085d7cafd5d542861cbc8efb0f514e
#
_entry.id   22085d7cafd5d542861cbc8efb0f514e
#
_cell.length_a   1.000
_cell.length_b   1.000
_cell.length_c   1.000
_cell.angle_alpha   90.00
_cell.angle_beta   90.00
_cell.angle_gamma   90.00
#
_symmetry.space_group_name_H-M   'P 1'
#
loop_
_entity.id
_entity.type
_entity.pdbx_description
1 polymer ?
#
loop_
_entity_poly.entity_id
_entity_poly.type
_entity_poly.pdbx_seq_one_letter_code
_entity_poly.pdbx_strand_id
1 'polypeptide(L)'
;CTYNSNKFLPEPTQVTFTHTTSNYNGYNISCFGLSDGEITFNAPSGGQAPYTYSVDGSNFSSSMNFTGLSAGTYNVTVKDANGCTTSVSVVLTEPLQFSINFTIDNSISCPGICDGEVTVLPTNGVAPILYSMTGYPTQTSTSWTGMCGDITFGTYTLNATDDNGCTSSTNITLTEPLPFVYTVDSVTETCNQNNGEASISVTQGGTLQYAYLWDDPAAQITATATNLNTGMYVVRVTDANGC
;
A
#
# COMPACT_ATOMS: atom_id res chain seq x y z
N CYS A 1 -25.13 -85.84 19.44
CA CYS A 1 -23.87 -85.32 18.86
C CYS A 1 -23.95 -83.80 18.66
N THR A 2 -23.29 -83.01 19.53
CA THR A 2 -23.20 -81.57 19.38
C THR A 2 -21.92 -81.25 18.57
N TYR A 3 -22.08 -80.69 17.37
CA TYR A 3 -20.96 -80.15 16.55
C TYR A 3 -20.69 -78.75 16.97
N ASN A 4 -19.56 -78.48 17.63
CA ASN A 4 -19.04 -77.11 17.85
C ASN A 4 -18.09 -76.76 16.73
N SER A 5 -18.48 -75.91 15.80
CA SER A 5 -17.56 -75.30 14.82
C SER A 5 -17.20 -73.90 15.32
N ASN A 6 -15.93 -73.69 15.72
CA ASN A 6 -15.38 -72.36 15.99
C ASN A 6 -15.13 -71.66 14.64
N LYS A 7 -15.92 -70.66 14.31
CA LYS A 7 -15.71 -69.84 13.13
C LYS A 7 -14.96 -68.58 13.59
N PHE A 8 -13.75 -68.41 13.12
CA PHE A 8 -12.96 -67.19 13.30
C PHE A 8 -13.58 -66.09 12.41
N LEU A 9 -13.98 -64.97 13.01
CA LEU A 9 -14.40 -63.77 12.33
C LEU A 9 -13.21 -62.81 12.37
N PRO A 10 -12.51 -62.57 11.26
CA PRO A 10 -11.44 -61.55 11.25
C PRO A 10 -11.99 -60.16 11.43
N GLU A 11 -11.35 -59.39 12.26
CA GLU A 11 -11.64 -57.95 12.42
C GLU A 11 -11.21 -57.22 11.13
N PRO A 12 -12.05 -56.28 10.62
CA PRO A 12 -11.68 -55.47 9.47
C PRO A 12 -10.46 -54.60 9.78
N THR A 13 -9.59 -54.43 8.77
CA THR A 13 -8.45 -53.53 8.90
C THR A 13 -8.92 -52.07 9.07
N GLN A 14 -8.32 -51.33 10.00
CA GLN A 14 -8.65 -49.96 10.26
C GLN A 14 -8.41 -49.09 9.03
N VAL A 15 -9.32 -48.16 8.71
CA VAL A 15 -9.17 -47.15 7.69
C VAL A 15 -8.11 -46.13 8.13
N THR A 16 -7.13 -45.90 7.26
CA THR A 16 -6.11 -44.84 7.44
C THR A 16 -5.98 -43.98 6.19
N PHE A 17 -5.61 -42.71 6.33
CA PHE A 17 -5.40 -41.81 5.22
C PHE A 17 -4.36 -40.73 5.58
N THR A 18 -3.87 -40.05 4.57
CA THR A 18 -3.08 -38.82 4.67
C THR A 18 -3.75 -37.73 3.84
N HIS A 19 -3.35 -36.50 4.06
CA HIS A 19 -3.86 -35.34 3.32
C HIS A 19 -2.75 -34.35 3.05
N THR A 20 -2.99 -33.43 2.12
CA THR A 20 -2.19 -32.24 1.84
C THR A 20 -3.10 -31.03 1.89
N THR A 21 -2.52 -29.87 2.13
CA THR A 21 -3.23 -28.57 2.12
C THR A 21 -2.55 -27.62 1.15
N SER A 22 -3.28 -26.63 0.66
CA SER A 22 -2.70 -25.48 -0.05
C SER A 22 -1.57 -24.83 0.76
N ASN A 23 -0.62 -24.23 0.06
CA ASN A 23 0.50 -23.54 0.69
C ASN A 23 0.88 -22.29 -0.12
N TYR A 24 0.66 -21.13 0.49
CA TYR A 24 1.01 -19.80 -0.02
C TYR A 24 2.03 -19.18 0.94
N ASN A 25 3.32 -19.42 0.67
CA ASN A 25 4.43 -18.91 1.50
C ASN A 25 4.28 -19.20 3.01
N GLY A 26 3.80 -20.43 3.34
CA GLY A 26 3.64 -20.88 4.74
C GLY A 26 2.24 -20.73 5.32
N TYR A 27 1.31 -20.11 4.60
CA TYR A 27 -0.11 -20.07 4.95
C TYR A 27 -0.94 -20.95 4.02
N ASN A 28 -2.13 -21.36 4.46
CA ASN A 28 -3.00 -22.18 3.64
C ASN A 28 -3.98 -21.35 2.79
N ILE A 29 -4.19 -20.09 3.15
CA ILE A 29 -4.97 -19.08 2.45
C ILE A 29 -4.01 -18.03 1.90
N SER A 30 -4.20 -17.59 0.65
CA SER A 30 -3.26 -16.65 0.01
C SER A 30 -3.26 -15.28 0.67
N CYS A 31 -4.44 -14.74 0.99
CA CYS A 31 -4.61 -13.41 1.59
C CYS A 31 -5.62 -13.45 2.73
N PHE A 32 -5.45 -12.52 3.66
CA PHE A 32 -6.38 -12.33 4.77
C PHE A 32 -7.85 -12.24 4.30
N GLY A 33 -8.71 -13.06 4.89
CA GLY A 33 -10.14 -13.07 4.64
C GLY A 33 -10.58 -13.76 3.35
N LEU A 34 -9.66 -14.34 2.56
CA LEU A 34 -10.03 -15.11 1.38
C LEU A 34 -10.48 -16.53 1.75
N SER A 35 -11.08 -17.19 0.78
CA SER A 35 -11.54 -18.57 0.86
C SER A 35 -11.01 -19.36 -0.34
N ASP A 36 -9.70 -19.47 -0.45
CA ASP A 36 -8.98 -20.15 -1.53
C ASP A 36 -8.14 -21.34 -1.02
N GLY A 37 -8.38 -21.72 0.22
CA GLY A 37 -7.78 -22.89 0.84
C GLY A 37 -8.25 -24.20 0.22
N GLU A 38 -7.37 -25.20 0.27
CA GLU A 38 -7.61 -26.52 -0.27
C GLU A 38 -7.17 -27.61 0.72
N ILE A 39 -7.95 -28.67 0.81
CA ILE A 39 -7.61 -29.94 1.47
C ILE A 39 -7.79 -31.04 0.47
N THR A 40 -6.70 -31.77 0.16
CA THR A 40 -6.72 -32.92 -0.73
C THR A 40 -6.39 -34.21 0.04
N PHE A 41 -7.27 -35.18 -0.04
CA PHE A 41 -7.07 -36.50 0.54
C PHE A 41 -6.17 -37.34 -0.39
N ASN A 42 -5.21 -38.06 0.17
CA ASN A 42 -4.52 -39.13 -0.51
C ASN A 42 -5.34 -40.43 -0.39
N ALA A 43 -5.08 -41.39 -1.29
CA ALA A 43 -5.81 -42.65 -1.32
C ALA A 43 -5.78 -43.35 0.04
N PRO A 44 -6.95 -43.66 0.63
CA PRO A 44 -7.02 -44.39 1.89
C PRO A 44 -6.53 -45.81 1.79
N SER A 45 -6.12 -46.38 2.92
CA SER A 45 -5.78 -47.80 3.04
C SER A 45 -6.56 -48.44 4.20
N GLY A 46 -6.80 -49.75 4.12
CA GLY A 46 -7.70 -50.46 5.10
C GLY A 46 -9.16 -50.21 4.85
N GLY A 47 -10.05 -50.86 5.59
CA GLY A 47 -11.50 -50.76 5.40
C GLY A 47 -12.00 -51.40 4.11
N GLN A 48 -13.19 -51.07 3.68
CA GLN A 48 -13.86 -51.58 2.48
C GLN A 48 -14.20 -50.45 1.52
N ALA A 49 -13.64 -50.43 0.30
CA ALA A 49 -14.03 -49.52 -0.76
C ALA A 49 -15.51 -49.72 -1.20
N PRO A 50 -16.22 -48.68 -1.70
CA PRO A 50 -15.74 -47.32 -1.97
C PRO A 50 -15.68 -46.48 -0.70
N TYR A 51 -14.79 -45.44 -0.76
CA TYR A 51 -14.65 -44.45 0.32
C TYR A 51 -15.38 -43.15 -0.02
N THR A 52 -15.81 -42.45 1.02
CA THR A 52 -16.33 -41.09 0.95
C THR A 52 -15.59 -40.20 1.92
N TYR A 53 -15.53 -38.90 1.60
CA TYR A 53 -14.66 -37.90 2.22
C TYR A 53 -15.49 -36.73 2.74
N SER A 54 -15.07 -36.15 3.85
CA SER A 54 -15.71 -34.99 4.46
C SER A 54 -14.66 -34.08 5.09
N VAL A 55 -14.86 -32.74 5.06
CA VAL A 55 -14.03 -31.77 5.77
C VAL A 55 -14.74 -31.19 7.02
N ASP A 56 -16.01 -31.55 7.24
CA ASP A 56 -16.83 -31.15 8.41
C ASP A 56 -17.23 -32.32 9.31
N GLY A 57 -16.89 -33.55 8.90
CA GLY A 57 -17.22 -34.78 9.60
C GLY A 57 -18.67 -35.26 9.44
N SER A 58 -19.51 -34.53 8.68
CA SER A 58 -20.96 -34.84 8.53
C SER A 58 -21.41 -34.92 7.07
N ASN A 59 -20.95 -34.04 6.20
CA ASN A 59 -21.28 -34.02 4.77
C ASN A 59 -20.27 -34.80 3.97
N PHE A 60 -20.62 -35.99 3.47
CA PHE A 60 -19.70 -36.86 2.74
C PHE A 60 -19.90 -36.80 1.24
N SER A 61 -18.79 -36.80 0.49
CA SER A 61 -18.68 -36.74 -0.97
C SER A 61 -17.70 -37.79 -1.47
N SER A 62 -17.79 -38.16 -2.76
CA SER A 62 -16.77 -38.99 -3.42
C SER A 62 -15.56 -38.18 -3.86
N SER A 63 -15.59 -36.85 -3.77
CA SER A 63 -14.44 -36.00 -4.10
C SER A 63 -13.37 -36.14 -3.04
N MET A 64 -12.12 -36.30 -3.48
CA MET A 64 -10.92 -36.29 -2.64
C MET A 64 -10.35 -34.87 -2.48
N ASN A 65 -10.85 -33.90 -3.26
CA ASN A 65 -10.39 -32.52 -3.25
C ASN A 65 -11.52 -31.59 -2.81
N PHE A 66 -11.23 -30.75 -1.80
CA PHE A 66 -12.10 -29.72 -1.26
C PHE A 66 -11.40 -28.38 -1.38
N THR A 67 -11.97 -27.49 -2.16
CA THR A 67 -11.47 -26.12 -2.45
C THR A 67 -12.42 -25.06 -1.93
N GLY A 68 -12.01 -23.81 -1.94
CA GLY A 68 -12.83 -22.70 -1.50
C GLY A 68 -12.99 -22.63 0.02
N LEU A 69 -11.98 -23.14 0.75
CA LEU A 69 -11.99 -23.19 2.20
C LEU A 69 -11.40 -21.92 2.79
N SER A 70 -12.03 -21.39 3.82
CA SER A 70 -11.51 -20.26 4.61
C SER A 70 -10.51 -20.74 5.66
N ALA A 71 -9.80 -19.80 6.29
CA ALA A 71 -9.03 -20.10 7.51
C ALA A 71 -9.94 -20.67 8.60
N GLY A 72 -9.48 -21.71 9.28
CA GLY A 72 -10.28 -22.36 10.31
C GLY A 72 -9.83 -23.79 10.59
N THR A 73 -10.57 -24.46 11.45
CA THR A 73 -10.34 -25.84 11.84
C THR A 73 -11.37 -26.76 11.18
N TYR A 74 -10.90 -27.79 10.50
CA TYR A 74 -11.69 -28.75 9.72
C TYR A 74 -11.59 -30.14 10.34
N ASN A 75 -12.72 -30.83 10.45
CA ASN A 75 -12.77 -32.24 10.87
C ASN A 75 -12.72 -33.15 9.63
N VAL A 76 -11.51 -33.42 9.17
CA VAL A 76 -11.23 -34.18 7.93
C VAL A 76 -11.47 -35.64 8.19
N THR A 77 -12.44 -36.25 7.50
CA THR A 77 -12.95 -37.62 7.78
C THR A 77 -13.03 -38.43 6.52
N VAL A 78 -12.59 -39.68 6.59
CA VAL A 78 -12.81 -40.73 5.57
C VAL A 78 -13.81 -41.74 6.17
N LYS A 79 -14.78 -42.15 5.36
CA LYS A 79 -15.74 -43.19 5.67
C LYS A 79 -15.71 -44.28 4.60
N ASP A 80 -15.62 -45.54 5.01
CA ASP A 80 -15.65 -46.72 4.12
C ASP A 80 -17.07 -47.17 3.80
N ALA A 81 -17.20 -48.18 2.93
CA ALA A 81 -18.48 -48.74 2.52
C ALA A 81 -19.28 -49.43 3.69
N ASN A 82 -18.58 -49.85 4.73
CA ASN A 82 -19.21 -50.43 5.95
C ASN A 82 -19.64 -49.38 6.97
N GLY A 83 -19.32 -48.08 6.70
CA GLY A 83 -19.62 -46.98 7.62
C GLY A 83 -18.53 -46.73 8.67
N CYS A 84 -17.38 -47.42 8.60
CA CYS A 84 -16.26 -47.15 9.51
C CYS A 84 -15.61 -45.81 9.15
N THR A 85 -15.32 -44.99 10.15
CA THR A 85 -14.75 -43.65 9.95
C THR A 85 -13.41 -43.47 10.64
N THR A 86 -12.57 -42.65 10.04
CA THR A 86 -11.36 -42.14 10.67
C THR A 86 -11.25 -40.62 10.40
N SER A 87 -10.90 -39.84 11.42
CA SER A 87 -10.90 -38.39 11.37
C SER A 87 -9.59 -37.80 11.88
N VAL A 88 -9.21 -36.65 11.36
CA VAL A 88 -8.12 -35.82 11.84
C VAL A 88 -8.54 -34.35 11.83
N SER A 89 -8.08 -33.57 12.80
CA SER A 89 -8.30 -32.12 12.83
C SER A 89 -7.20 -31.45 12.01
N VAL A 90 -7.59 -30.64 11.02
CA VAL A 90 -6.70 -29.88 10.14
C VAL A 90 -6.99 -28.39 10.32
N VAL A 91 -5.96 -27.60 10.57
CA VAL A 91 -6.09 -26.14 10.69
C VAL A 91 -5.56 -25.50 9.41
N LEU A 92 -6.41 -24.73 8.73
CA LEU A 92 -5.99 -23.85 7.65
C LEU A 92 -5.74 -22.44 8.22
N THR A 93 -4.53 -21.90 7.96
CA THR A 93 -4.09 -20.61 8.46
C THR A 93 -4.12 -19.57 7.34
N GLU A 94 -4.36 -18.31 7.69
CA GLU A 94 -4.26 -17.15 6.80
C GLU A 94 -3.20 -16.15 7.28
N PRO A 95 -2.61 -15.32 6.37
CA PRO A 95 -1.71 -14.25 6.77
C PRO A 95 -2.46 -13.12 7.47
N LEU A 96 -1.73 -12.23 8.13
CA LEU A 96 -2.28 -10.96 8.60
C LEU A 96 -2.62 -10.06 7.40
N GLN A 97 -3.58 -9.16 7.59
CA GLN A 97 -4.01 -8.24 6.53
C GLN A 97 -2.84 -7.40 6.01
N PHE A 98 -2.58 -7.49 4.70
CA PHE A 98 -1.62 -6.64 4.02
C PHE A 98 -2.13 -5.20 3.96
N SER A 99 -1.31 -4.24 4.38
CA SER A 99 -1.63 -2.82 4.33
C SER A 99 -0.41 -1.98 4.01
N ILE A 100 -0.64 -0.80 3.42
CA ILE A 100 0.38 0.20 3.17
C ILE A 100 0.00 1.53 3.83
N ASN A 101 1.00 2.17 4.44
CA ASN A 101 0.99 3.55 4.89
C ASN A 101 2.12 4.31 4.17
N PHE A 102 2.25 5.59 4.42
CA PHE A 102 3.32 6.41 3.85
C PHE A 102 3.73 7.54 4.79
N THR A 103 4.94 8.06 4.56
CA THR A 103 5.42 9.34 5.10
C THR A 103 5.69 10.29 3.94
N ILE A 104 5.40 11.57 4.14
CA ILE A 104 5.87 12.64 3.26
C ILE A 104 7.20 13.09 3.83
N ASP A 105 8.29 12.75 3.14
CA ASP A 105 9.65 13.01 3.61
C ASP A 105 10.11 14.41 3.21
N ASN A 106 9.61 14.89 2.05
CA ASN A 106 9.79 16.25 1.60
C ASN A 106 8.49 16.77 0.96
N SER A 107 8.03 17.92 1.43
CA SER A 107 6.90 18.63 0.82
C SER A 107 7.36 19.45 -0.37
N ILE A 108 6.45 19.82 -1.26
CA ILE A 108 6.74 20.70 -2.39
C ILE A 108 7.25 22.05 -1.87
N SER A 109 8.45 22.44 -2.30
CA SER A 109 9.10 23.65 -1.79
C SER A 109 8.50 24.93 -2.38
N CYS A 110 8.27 24.93 -3.72
CA CYS A 110 7.82 26.11 -4.45
C CYS A 110 6.71 25.78 -5.45
N PRO A 111 5.90 26.76 -5.82
CA PRO A 111 4.87 26.59 -6.86
C PRO A 111 5.51 26.10 -8.18
N GLY A 112 4.97 25.01 -8.73
CA GLY A 112 5.42 24.43 -10.00
C GLY A 112 6.76 23.67 -9.93
N ILE A 113 7.34 23.47 -8.76
CA ILE A 113 8.53 22.63 -8.56
C ILE A 113 8.11 21.21 -8.20
N CYS A 114 8.80 20.23 -8.74
CA CYS A 114 8.55 18.81 -8.47
C CYS A 114 9.71 18.25 -7.62
N ASP A 115 9.71 18.53 -6.35
CA ASP A 115 10.73 18.11 -5.38
C ASP A 115 10.16 17.35 -4.18
N GLY A 116 8.89 16.99 -4.25
CA GLY A 116 8.24 16.16 -3.22
C GLY A 116 8.86 14.77 -3.14
N GLU A 117 8.91 14.24 -1.93
CA GLU A 117 9.43 12.90 -1.64
C GLU A 117 8.49 12.16 -0.68
N VAL A 118 8.23 10.89 -1.01
CA VAL A 118 7.33 10.01 -0.22
C VAL A 118 7.98 8.65 -0.05
N THR A 119 7.94 8.14 1.18
CA THR A 119 8.32 6.76 1.50
C THR A 119 7.10 5.95 1.91
N VAL A 120 6.92 4.79 1.27
CA VAL A 120 5.85 3.83 1.56
C VAL A 120 6.27 2.87 2.65
N LEU A 121 5.36 2.61 3.58
CA LEU A 121 5.54 1.74 4.74
C LEU A 121 4.59 0.54 4.65
N PRO A 122 5.02 -0.58 4.04
CA PRO A 122 4.22 -1.79 3.95
C PRO A 122 4.18 -2.52 5.31
N THR A 123 3.08 -3.20 5.58
CA THR A 123 2.88 -4.01 6.78
C THR A 123 2.24 -5.34 6.40
N ASN A 124 2.76 -6.46 6.91
CA ASN A 124 2.26 -7.82 6.73
C ASN A 124 2.24 -8.37 5.29
N GLY A 125 2.87 -7.71 4.32
CA GLY A 125 2.97 -8.23 2.95
C GLY A 125 4.11 -9.23 2.79
N VAL A 126 3.94 -10.15 1.85
CA VAL A 126 4.98 -11.11 1.44
C VAL A 126 5.84 -10.50 0.34
N ALA A 127 7.15 -10.40 0.56
CA ALA A 127 8.07 -9.85 -0.43
C ALA A 127 8.35 -10.84 -1.59
N PRO A 128 8.59 -10.35 -2.82
CA PRO A 128 8.67 -8.94 -3.21
C PRO A 128 7.30 -8.25 -3.28
N ILE A 129 7.26 -6.97 -2.89
CA ILE A 129 6.07 -6.14 -3.04
C ILE A 129 6.25 -5.24 -4.25
N LEU A 130 5.28 -5.23 -5.13
CA LEU A 130 5.23 -4.40 -6.32
C LEU A 130 4.32 -3.20 -6.06
N TYR A 131 4.86 -1.99 -6.25
CA TYR A 131 4.14 -0.75 -6.06
C TYR A 131 3.86 -0.08 -7.41
N SER A 132 2.66 0.46 -7.57
CA SER A 132 2.28 1.31 -8.70
C SER A 132 1.63 2.59 -8.20
N MET A 133 1.99 3.71 -8.81
CA MET A 133 1.44 5.02 -8.51
C MET A 133 1.03 5.72 -9.78
N THR A 134 -0.09 6.43 -9.76
CA THR A 134 -0.58 7.19 -10.92
C THR A 134 0.49 8.15 -11.43
N GLY A 135 0.85 8.04 -12.71
CA GLY A 135 1.87 8.89 -13.34
C GLY A 135 3.32 8.45 -13.18
N TYR A 136 3.58 7.36 -12.46
CA TYR A 136 4.93 6.82 -12.22
C TYR A 136 5.06 5.37 -12.69
N PRO A 137 6.27 4.92 -13.05
CA PRO A 137 6.51 3.52 -13.39
C PRO A 137 6.34 2.63 -12.15
N THR A 138 5.93 1.39 -12.40
CA THR A 138 5.83 0.36 -11.36
C THR A 138 7.23 -0.02 -10.86
N GLN A 139 7.39 -0.18 -9.55
CA GLN A 139 8.69 -0.46 -8.92
C GLN A 139 8.55 -1.31 -7.66
N THR A 140 9.67 -1.83 -7.17
CA THR A 140 9.77 -2.53 -5.87
C THR A 140 10.39 -1.63 -4.77
N SER A 141 10.93 -0.46 -5.15
CA SER A 141 11.40 0.54 -4.19
C SER A 141 10.22 1.16 -3.44
N THR A 142 10.42 1.47 -2.18
CA THR A 142 9.42 2.15 -1.34
C THR A 142 9.49 3.67 -1.44
N SER A 143 10.51 4.25 -2.09
CA SER A 143 10.72 5.71 -2.18
C SER A 143 10.33 6.23 -3.56
N TRP A 144 9.62 7.36 -3.58
CA TRP A 144 9.34 8.19 -4.75
C TRP A 144 9.86 9.59 -4.51
N THR A 145 10.61 10.11 -5.49
CA THR A 145 11.19 11.45 -5.47
C THR A 145 10.76 12.21 -6.73
N GLY A 146 10.89 13.53 -6.71
CA GLY A 146 10.51 14.36 -7.84
C GLY A 146 9.00 14.42 -8.05
N MET A 147 8.23 14.28 -6.99
CA MET A 147 6.77 14.36 -7.04
C MET A 147 6.33 15.82 -7.12
N CYS A 148 5.35 16.07 -8.01
CA CYS A 148 4.79 17.40 -8.19
C CYS A 148 3.59 17.60 -7.27
N GLY A 149 3.41 18.82 -6.76
CA GLY A 149 2.15 19.29 -6.21
C GLY A 149 1.31 19.90 -7.32
N ASP A 150 0.04 19.70 -7.29
CA ASP A 150 -0.90 20.48 -8.08
C ASP A 150 -1.92 21.09 -7.11
N ILE A 151 -2.14 22.38 -7.21
CA ILE A 151 -3.20 23.07 -6.45
C ILE A 151 -4.59 22.52 -6.74
N THR A 152 -4.74 21.72 -7.80
CA THR A 152 -6.02 21.13 -8.23
C THR A 152 -6.08 19.62 -8.11
N PHE A 153 -4.97 18.87 -8.20
CA PHE A 153 -4.98 17.41 -8.32
C PHE A 153 -3.85 16.67 -7.57
N GLY A 154 -3.17 17.28 -6.64
CA GLY A 154 -2.03 16.68 -5.91
C GLY A 154 -2.33 15.38 -5.16
N THR A 155 -3.28 14.58 -5.67
CA THR A 155 -3.64 13.28 -5.09
C THR A 155 -3.17 12.16 -6.01
N TYR A 156 -2.27 11.35 -5.50
CA TYR A 156 -1.75 10.15 -6.16
C TYR A 156 -2.38 8.91 -5.54
N THR A 157 -2.91 8.02 -6.36
CA THR A 157 -3.33 6.70 -5.89
C THR A 157 -2.14 5.76 -5.94
N LEU A 158 -1.73 5.29 -4.77
CA LEU A 158 -0.70 4.28 -4.59
C LEU A 158 -1.36 2.93 -4.39
N ASN A 159 -0.98 1.95 -5.20
CA ASN A 159 -1.39 0.56 -5.05
C ASN A 159 -0.15 -0.29 -4.77
N ALA A 160 -0.31 -1.32 -3.97
CA ALA A 160 0.71 -2.31 -3.71
C ALA A 160 0.13 -3.71 -3.88
N THR A 161 0.94 -4.62 -4.43
CA THR A 161 0.61 -6.03 -4.58
C THR A 161 1.80 -6.83 -4.06
N ASP A 162 1.56 -7.75 -3.15
CA ASP A 162 2.58 -8.64 -2.61
C ASP A 162 2.76 -9.92 -3.46
N ASP A 163 3.71 -10.78 -3.09
CA ASP A 163 4.02 -12.01 -3.84
C ASP A 163 2.88 -13.05 -3.83
N ASN A 164 2.01 -13.01 -2.83
CA ASN A 164 0.82 -13.85 -2.79
C ASN A 164 -0.36 -13.28 -3.60
N GLY A 165 -0.22 -12.08 -4.19
CA GLY A 165 -1.26 -11.38 -4.92
C GLY A 165 -2.20 -10.56 -4.04
N CYS A 166 -1.90 -10.40 -2.75
CA CYS A 166 -2.68 -9.54 -1.86
C CYS A 166 -2.46 -8.07 -2.21
N THR A 167 -3.53 -7.30 -2.26
CA THR A 167 -3.48 -5.90 -2.65
C THR A 167 -3.84 -4.96 -1.51
N SER A 168 -3.22 -3.78 -1.52
CA SER A 168 -3.56 -2.66 -0.65
C SER A 168 -3.43 -1.37 -1.42
N SER A 169 -4.24 -0.36 -1.09
CA SER A 169 -4.20 0.94 -1.75
C SER A 169 -4.39 2.08 -0.76
N THR A 170 -3.78 3.23 -1.07
CA THR A 170 -3.95 4.48 -0.32
C THR A 170 -3.82 5.68 -1.25
N ASN A 171 -4.34 6.83 -0.82
CA ASN A 171 -4.18 8.08 -1.55
C ASN A 171 -3.17 8.97 -0.83
N ILE A 172 -2.25 9.54 -1.59
CA ILE A 172 -1.23 10.48 -1.14
C ILE A 172 -1.59 11.83 -1.73
N THR A 173 -1.71 12.86 -0.88
CA THR A 173 -1.96 14.22 -1.32
C THR A 173 -0.73 15.07 -1.02
N LEU A 174 -0.12 15.64 -2.06
CA LEU A 174 0.93 16.64 -1.97
C LEU A 174 0.37 17.98 -2.42
N THR A 175 0.51 18.97 -1.57
CA THR A 175 0.09 20.35 -1.89
C THR A 175 1.32 21.22 -2.11
N GLU A 176 1.26 22.08 -3.12
CA GLU A 176 2.28 23.10 -3.33
C GLU A 176 1.90 24.42 -2.64
N PRO A 177 2.87 25.25 -2.27
CA PRO A 177 2.61 26.60 -1.79
C PRO A 177 1.88 27.44 -2.84
N LEU A 178 1.10 28.40 -2.40
CA LEU A 178 0.45 29.36 -3.30
C LEU A 178 1.52 30.25 -3.96
N PRO A 179 1.36 30.60 -5.25
CA PRO A 179 2.25 31.55 -5.92
C PRO A 179 2.15 32.93 -5.27
N PHE A 180 3.23 33.72 -5.41
CA PHE A 180 3.24 35.10 -4.91
C PHE A 180 2.16 35.96 -5.56
N VAL A 181 1.40 36.65 -4.74
CA VAL A 181 0.58 37.79 -5.16
C VAL A 181 1.15 39.04 -4.49
N TYR A 182 1.45 40.04 -5.29
CA TYR A 182 2.11 41.26 -4.81
C TYR A 182 1.52 42.51 -5.44
N THR A 183 1.72 43.63 -4.77
CA THR A 183 1.47 45.00 -5.29
C THR A 183 2.77 45.77 -5.33
N VAL A 184 2.89 46.66 -6.31
CA VAL A 184 4.04 47.54 -6.46
C VAL A 184 3.56 48.98 -6.48
N ASP A 185 4.19 49.81 -5.63
CA ASP A 185 3.93 51.23 -5.57
C ASP A 185 5.24 51.98 -5.91
N SER A 186 5.13 53.16 -6.53
CA SER A 186 6.27 53.99 -6.83
C SER A 186 5.96 55.47 -6.64
N VAL A 187 6.95 56.19 -6.13
CA VAL A 187 6.95 57.68 -6.07
C VAL A 187 7.95 58.18 -7.07
N THR A 188 7.47 59.02 -7.99
CA THR A 188 8.31 59.60 -9.06
C THR A 188 9.35 60.57 -8.49
N GLU A 189 10.55 60.49 -9.01
CA GLU A 189 11.59 61.47 -8.73
C GLU A 189 11.17 62.89 -9.14
N THR A 190 11.51 63.88 -8.32
CA THR A 190 11.25 65.29 -8.60
C THR A 190 12.55 66.03 -8.87
N CYS A 191 12.59 66.72 -10.00
CA CYS A 191 13.65 67.70 -10.32
C CYS A 191 15.10 67.14 -10.29
N ASN A 192 15.35 65.90 -10.71
CA ASN A 192 16.68 65.26 -10.70
C ASN A 192 17.35 65.23 -9.31
N GLN A 193 16.59 65.05 -8.23
CA GLN A 193 17.10 65.06 -6.86
C GLN A 193 17.41 63.66 -6.31
N ASN A 194 17.31 62.62 -7.10
CA ASN A 194 17.49 61.22 -6.69
C ASN A 194 16.61 60.84 -5.49
N ASN A 195 15.37 61.32 -5.46
CA ASN A 195 14.46 61.13 -4.37
C ASN A 195 13.27 60.22 -4.74
N GLY A 196 13.40 59.44 -5.79
CA GLY A 196 12.42 58.43 -6.18
C GLY A 196 12.36 57.29 -5.16
N GLU A 197 11.22 56.66 -5.06
CA GLU A 197 10.96 55.51 -4.19
C GLU A 197 10.18 54.46 -4.94
N ALA A 198 10.49 53.19 -4.70
CA ALA A 198 9.72 52.06 -5.17
C ALA A 198 9.52 51.02 -4.03
N SER A 199 8.34 50.46 -3.89
CA SER A 199 8.04 49.46 -2.88
C SER A 199 7.30 48.28 -3.45
N ILE A 200 7.51 47.12 -2.86
CA ILE A 200 6.78 45.89 -3.15
C ILE A 200 6.17 45.37 -1.87
N SER A 201 4.92 44.94 -1.93
CA SER A 201 4.21 44.29 -0.83
C SER A 201 3.70 42.95 -1.30
N VAL A 202 4.19 41.87 -0.71
CA VAL A 202 3.65 40.52 -0.93
C VAL A 202 2.36 40.39 -0.10
N THR A 203 1.24 40.13 -0.76
CA THR A 203 -0.07 40.06 -0.14
C THR A 203 -0.55 38.66 0.08
N GLN A 204 0.00 37.68 -0.68
CA GLN A 204 -0.33 36.26 -0.57
C GLN A 204 0.81 35.40 -1.17
N GLY A 205 0.89 34.15 -0.73
CA GLY A 205 1.79 33.14 -1.25
C GLY A 205 3.20 33.20 -0.67
N GLY A 206 3.99 32.17 -0.96
CA GLY A 206 5.31 31.97 -0.39
C GLY A 206 5.29 31.66 1.12
N THR A 207 6.47 31.29 1.62
CA THR A 207 6.68 31.00 3.07
C THR A 207 7.31 32.24 3.71
N LEU A 208 6.70 32.79 4.76
CA LEU A 208 7.26 33.91 5.53
C LEU A 208 8.65 33.54 6.06
N GLN A 209 9.54 34.27 5.82
CA GLN A 209 10.20 35.54 5.74
C GLN A 209 10.65 35.85 4.32
N TYR A 210 10.38 37.02 3.81
CA TYR A 210 10.78 37.43 2.45
C TYR A 210 12.11 38.18 2.49
N ALA A 211 13.03 37.81 1.59
CA ALA A 211 14.23 38.56 1.25
C ALA A 211 14.00 39.33 -0.05
N TYR A 212 14.54 40.53 -0.14
CA TYR A 212 14.40 41.43 -1.27
C TYR A 212 15.77 41.73 -1.82
N LEU A 213 15.91 41.95 -3.13
CA LEU A 213 17.09 42.40 -3.77
C LEU A 213 16.70 43.26 -4.99
N TRP A 214 17.02 44.56 -4.93
CA TRP A 214 16.81 45.48 -6.02
C TRP A 214 18.06 45.56 -6.91
N ASP A 215 17.86 45.84 -8.19
CA ASP A 215 18.93 46.03 -9.18
C ASP A 215 19.45 47.49 -9.24
N ASP A 216 19.12 48.30 -8.23
CA ASP A 216 19.63 49.66 -8.08
C ASP A 216 21.12 49.66 -7.73
N PRO A 217 21.86 50.79 -7.96
CA PRO A 217 23.30 50.85 -7.67
C PRO A 217 23.71 50.57 -6.22
N ALA A 218 22.78 50.72 -5.27
CA ALA A 218 22.99 50.41 -3.85
C ALA A 218 22.67 48.96 -3.49
N ALA A 219 22.10 48.20 -4.42
CA ALA A 219 21.66 46.80 -4.22
C ALA A 219 20.82 46.68 -2.94
N GLN A 220 19.77 47.50 -2.82
CA GLN A 220 18.95 47.60 -1.62
C GLN A 220 18.19 46.26 -1.35
N ILE A 221 18.09 45.90 -0.08
CA ILE A 221 17.57 44.57 0.36
C ILE A 221 16.31 44.67 1.21
N THR A 222 15.63 45.80 1.17
CA THR A 222 14.34 46.03 1.91
C THR A 222 13.17 46.00 0.94
N ALA A 223 11.95 45.83 1.47
CA ALA A 223 10.74 45.89 0.65
C ALA A 223 10.57 47.25 -0.09
N THR A 224 11.27 48.28 0.35
CA THR A 224 11.24 49.61 -0.25
C THR A 224 12.67 49.99 -0.63
N ALA A 225 12.87 50.42 -1.86
CA ALA A 225 14.08 51.08 -2.33
C ALA A 225 13.85 52.59 -2.42
N THR A 226 14.80 53.35 -1.91
CA THR A 226 14.74 54.80 -1.84
C THR A 226 15.94 55.46 -2.58
N ASN A 227 15.88 56.75 -2.75
CA ASN A 227 16.91 57.53 -3.45
C ASN A 227 17.16 57.06 -4.89
N LEU A 228 16.08 56.68 -5.56
CA LEU A 228 16.12 56.21 -6.94
C LEU A 228 16.12 57.38 -7.92
N ASN A 229 16.88 57.25 -8.98
CA ASN A 229 16.79 58.12 -10.16
C ASN A 229 15.62 57.70 -11.04
N THR A 230 15.25 58.53 -11.99
CA THR A 230 14.34 58.18 -13.05
C THR A 230 14.90 56.95 -13.82
N GLY A 231 14.17 55.83 -13.81
CA GLY A 231 14.60 54.59 -14.47
C GLY A 231 13.61 53.44 -14.27
N MET A 232 13.97 52.31 -14.81
CA MET A 232 13.27 51.04 -14.58
C MET A 232 14.12 50.22 -13.60
N TYR A 233 13.50 49.67 -12.59
CA TYR A 233 14.16 48.86 -11.57
C TYR A 233 13.46 47.50 -11.46
N VAL A 234 14.26 46.46 -11.17
CA VAL A 234 13.77 45.10 -10.91
C VAL A 234 14.03 44.73 -9.45
N VAL A 235 13.02 44.21 -8.80
CA VAL A 235 13.18 43.63 -7.47
C VAL A 235 13.01 42.11 -7.57
N ARG A 236 13.93 41.35 -6.99
CA ARG A 236 13.77 39.92 -6.73
C ARG A 236 13.27 39.75 -5.31
N VAL A 237 12.16 39.04 -5.17
CA VAL A 237 11.64 38.59 -3.88
C VAL A 237 11.88 37.09 -3.74
N THR A 238 12.44 36.69 -2.63
CA THR A 238 12.72 35.27 -2.32
C THR A 238 12.14 34.96 -0.96
N ASP A 239 11.40 33.87 -0.84
CA ASP A 239 10.84 33.42 0.43
C ASP A 239 11.83 32.55 1.24
N ALA A 240 11.38 32.05 2.42
CA ALA A 240 12.20 31.22 3.30
C ALA A 240 12.56 29.86 2.68
N ASN A 241 11.80 29.38 1.70
CA ASN A 241 12.08 28.14 0.95
C ASN A 241 12.98 28.37 -0.26
N GLY A 242 13.33 29.64 -0.58
CA GLY A 242 14.17 29.98 -1.74
C GLY A 242 13.37 30.18 -3.03
N CYS A 243 12.05 30.22 -2.97
CA CYS A 243 11.20 30.50 -4.12
C CYS A 243 11.29 31.95 -4.58
#